data_ae499f087c894adb77e069b7382e3315
#
_entry.id   ae499f087c894adb77e069b7382e3315
#
_cell.length_a   1.000
_cell.length_b   1.000
_cell.length_c   1.000
_cell.angle_alpha   90.00
_cell.angle_beta   90.00
_cell.angle_gamma   90.00
#
_symmetry.space_group_name_H-M   'P 1'
#
loop_
_entity.id
_entity.type
_entity.pdbx_description
1 polymer ?
#
loop_
_entity_poly.entity_id
_entity_poly.type
_entity_poly.pdbx_seq_one_letter_code
_entity_poly.pdbx_strand_id
1 'polypeptide(L)'
;MKQKWINAFMDTATRFADLSSAVRLRVGAVVVKDNRIISIGYNGTPSGWDNTCEDKVYCDDGDWREQTDKLHDEWVTYKLTTKKEVIHAEANAISKLARSNESGLDGAMFITHAPCVDCAKLIYGAGINTVYYRNSYRDTSGIDFLTKCNIEVNKV
;
A
#
# COMPACT_ATOMS: atom_id res chain seq x y z
N MET A 1 -0.21 -21.69 4.07
CA MET A 1 0.69 -21.28 5.21
C MET A 1 -0.04 -21.50 6.55
N LYS A 2 0.70 -21.79 7.68
CA LYS A 2 0.05 -21.89 9.01
C LYS A 2 -0.40 -20.51 9.52
N GLN A 3 -1.56 -20.42 10.17
CA GLN A 3 -2.16 -19.15 10.65
C GLN A 3 -1.22 -18.28 11.48
N LYS A 4 -0.41 -18.89 12.36
CA LYS A 4 0.57 -18.13 13.16
C LYS A 4 1.59 -17.34 12.34
N TRP A 5 1.99 -17.88 11.17
CA TRP A 5 2.90 -17.19 10.26
C TRP A 5 2.19 -16.07 9.49
N ILE A 6 0.94 -16.33 9.06
CA ILE A 6 0.10 -15.33 8.41
C ILE A 6 -0.05 -14.10 9.31
N ASN A 7 -0.39 -14.33 10.59
CA ASN A 7 -0.54 -13.27 11.57
C ASN A 7 0.79 -12.49 11.77
N ALA A 8 1.91 -13.21 11.95
CA ALA A 8 3.21 -12.58 12.18
C ALA A 8 3.66 -11.71 10.99
N PHE A 9 3.49 -12.18 9.76
CA PHE A 9 3.85 -11.40 8.57
C PHE A 9 2.90 -10.22 8.35
N MET A 10 1.60 -10.39 8.62
CA MET A 10 0.64 -9.30 8.54
C MET A 10 0.90 -8.23 9.60
N ASP A 11 1.25 -8.62 10.83
CA ASP A 11 1.64 -7.69 11.89
C ASP A 11 2.95 -6.95 11.52
N THR A 12 3.89 -7.65 10.88
CA THR A 12 5.10 -7.03 10.34
C THR A 12 4.75 -6.01 9.25
N ALA A 13 3.85 -6.31 8.32
CA ALA A 13 3.40 -5.35 7.32
C ALA A 13 2.74 -4.11 7.98
N THR A 14 1.98 -4.31 9.05
CA THR A 14 1.38 -3.20 9.82
C THR A 14 2.46 -2.32 10.47
N ARG A 15 3.51 -2.91 11.03
CA ARG A 15 4.63 -2.13 11.60
C ARG A 15 5.37 -1.32 10.55
N PHE A 16 5.50 -1.83 9.32
CA PHE A 16 6.06 -1.04 8.21
C PHE A 16 5.10 0.07 7.75
N ALA A 17 3.78 -0.11 7.82
CA ALA A 17 2.84 0.97 7.56
C ALA A 17 3.02 2.16 8.51
N ASP A 18 3.41 1.93 9.76
CA ASP A 18 3.66 2.99 10.76
C ASP A 18 4.82 3.93 10.36
N LEU A 19 5.71 3.48 9.46
CA LEU A 19 6.82 4.30 8.93
C LEU A 19 6.38 5.27 7.84
N SER A 20 5.18 5.11 7.30
CA SER A 20 4.65 6.01 6.29
C SER A 20 4.36 7.39 6.88
N SER A 21 4.76 8.43 6.16
CA SER A 21 4.41 9.83 6.47
C SER A 21 3.03 10.24 5.93
N ALA A 22 2.34 9.36 5.20
CA ALA A 22 1.03 9.64 4.67
C ALA A 22 0.01 9.92 5.78
N VAL A 23 -0.80 10.95 5.58
CA VAL A 23 -1.86 11.37 6.51
C VAL A 23 -3.18 10.65 6.21
N ARG A 24 -3.50 10.49 4.92
CA ARG A 24 -4.78 9.88 4.50
C ARG A 24 -4.85 8.39 4.77
N LEU A 25 -3.81 7.66 4.40
CA LEU A 25 -3.77 6.21 4.54
C LEU A 25 -2.32 5.71 4.56
N ARG A 26 -1.94 5.07 5.67
CA ARG A 26 -0.66 4.41 5.82
C ARG A 26 -0.78 2.95 5.41
N VAL A 27 0.00 2.55 4.44
CA VAL A 27 0.00 1.18 3.90
C VAL A 27 1.39 0.58 4.04
N GLY A 28 1.44 -0.66 4.49
CA GLY A 28 2.66 -1.46 4.55
C GLY A 28 2.50 -2.77 3.79
N ALA A 29 3.59 -3.22 3.20
CA ALA A 29 3.68 -4.47 2.46
C ALA A 29 4.95 -5.24 2.80
N VAL A 30 4.87 -6.55 2.91
CA VAL A 30 6.03 -7.44 2.98
C VAL A 30 5.91 -8.56 1.96
N VAL A 31 7.02 -8.91 1.34
CA VAL A 31 7.12 -10.07 0.44
C VAL A 31 7.84 -11.19 1.18
N VAL A 32 7.22 -12.36 1.19
CA VAL A 32 7.70 -13.55 1.91
C VAL A 32 7.90 -14.69 0.95
N LYS A 33 9.02 -15.37 1.07
CA LYS A 33 9.33 -16.61 0.36
C LYS A 33 10.04 -17.59 1.32
N ASP A 34 9.66 -18.84 1.31
CA ASP A 34 10.23 -19.88 2.18
C ASP A 34 10.24 -19.49 3.67
N ASN A 35 9.13 -18.93 4.15
CA ASN A 35 8.95 -18.36 5.50
C ASN A 35 9.96 -17.25 5.87
N ARG A 36 10.57 -16.61 4.91
CA ARG A 36 11.55 -15.54 5.08
C ARG A 36 11.04 -14.27 4.42
N ILE A 37 11.10 -13.14 5.12
CA ILE A 37 10.83 -11.84 4.52
C ILE A 37 11.98 -11.50 3.59
N ILE A 38 11.69 -11.32 2.30
CA ILE A 38 12.66 -10.99 1.26
C ILE A 38 12.58 -9.55 0.77
N SER A 39 11.45 -8.87 1.03
CA SER A 39 11.31 -7.44 0.78
C SER A 39 10.25 -6.81 1.66
N ILE A 40 10.37 -5.49 1.84
CA ILE A 40 9.42 -4.68 2.59
C ILE A 40 9.13 -3.38 1.85
N GLY A 41 7.92 -2.85 2.01
CA GLY A 41 7.53 -1.55 1.49
C GLY A 41 6.53 -0.84 2.40
N TYR A 42 6.50 0.45 2.30
CA TYR A 42 5.44 1.31 2.83
C TYR A 42 5.24 2.47 1.86
N ASN A 43 4.06 3.06 1.86
CA ASN A 43 3.78 4.15 0.94
C ASN A 43 4.46 5.46 1.37
N GLY A 44 4.94 6.22 0.41
CA GLY A 44 5.64 7.47 0.65
C GLY A 44 6.26 8.06 -0.60
N THR A 45 6.79 9.27 -0.49
CA THR A 45 7.55 9.93 -1.55
C THR A 45 8.89 9.25 -1.75
N PRO A 46 9.56 9.43 -2.92
CA PRO A 46 10.90 8.93 -3.16
C PRO A 46 11.90 9.37 -2.08
N SER A 47 12.88 8.51 -1.80
CA SER A 47 13.96 8.84 -0.84
C SER A 47 14.68 10.12 -1.25
N GLY A 48 14.87 11.02 -0.30
CA GLY A 48 15.51 12.32 -0.50
C GLY A 48 14.55 13.46 -0.90
N TRP A 49 13.28 13.16 -1.11
CA TRP A 49 12.23 14.17 -1.27
C TRP A 49 11.68 14.61 0.09
N ASP A 50 10.85 15.67 0.09
CA ASP A 50 10.06 15.97 1.27
C ASP A 50 9.09 14.80 1.57
N ASN A 51 8.70 14.64 2.82
CA ASN A 51 7.81 13.58 3.24
C ASN A 51 6.33 13.97 3.17
N THR A 52 5.98 14.97 2.36
CA THR A 52 4.60 15.43 2.19
C THR A 52 3.90 14.60 1.13
N CYS A 53 3.11 13.63 1.56
CA CYS A 53 2.43 12.69 0.66
C CYS A 53 1.15 13.23 0.03
N GLU A 54 0.59 14.32 0.55
CA GLU A 54 -0.69 14.86 0.14
C GLU A 54 -0.61 16.35 -0.18
N ASP A 55 -1.45 16.79 -1.14
CA ASP A 55 -1.76 18.18 -1.41
C ASP A 55 -3.10 18.55 -0.76
N LYS A 56 -3.21 19.80 -0.29
CA LYS A 56 -4.47 20.39 0.13
C LYS A 56 -5.20 20.91 -1.10
N VAL A 57 -6.39 20.37 -1.36
CA VAL A 57 -7.29 20.88 -2.40
C VAL A 57 -8.43 21.61 -1.69
N TYR A 58 -8.44 22.92 -1.78
CA TYR A 58 -9.47 23.74 -1.17
C TYR A 58 -10.79 23.57 -1.91
N CYS A 59 -11.88 23.38 -1.19
CA CYS A 59 -13.21 23.09 -1.72
C CYS A 59 -14.28 23.55 -0.75
N ASP A 60 -15.47 23.78 -1.28
CA ASP A 60 -16.61 24.33 -0.55
C ASP A 60 -17.84 23.40 -0.66
N ASP A 61 -17.62 22.08 -0.85
CA ASP A 61 -18.68 21.12 -1.16
C ASP A 61 -19.28 20.38 0.05
N GLY A 62 -18.87 20.76 1.28
CA GLY A 62 -19.51 20.29 2.53
C GLY A 62 -19.39 18.79 2.81
N ASP A 63 -18.37 18.10 2.29
CA ASP A 63 -18.12 16.69 2.59
C ASP A 63 -17.53 16.55 4.01
N TRP A 64 -18.06 15.63 4.81
CA TRP A 64 -17.59 15.30 6.17
C TRP A 64 -16.09 14.94 6.26
N ARG A 65 -15.44 14.64 5.13
CA ARG A 65 -14.01 14.39 5.02
C ARG A 65 -13.16 15.64 4.89
N GLU A 66 -13.80 16.79 4.83
CA GLU A 66 -13.12 18.08 4.77
C GLU A 66 -12.45 18.42 6.09
N GLN A 67 -11.29 19.02 5.97
CA GLN A 67 -10.58 19.63 7.08
C GLN A 67 -10.63 21.16 6.92
N THR A 68 -10.53 21.88 8.02
CA THR A 68 -10.50 23.35 8.00
C THR A 68 -9.09 23.86 8.20
N ASP A 69 -8.75 24.93 7.51
CA ASP A 69 -7.51 25.67 7.66
C ASP A 69 -7.80 27.17 7.69
N LYS A 70 -6.92 27.95 8.30
CA LYS A 70 -7.03 29.40 8.31
C LYS A 70 -6.17 29.99 7.21
N LEU A 71 -6.81 30.59 6.21
CA LEU A 71 -6.16 31.26 5.09
C LEU A 71 -6.61 32.72 5.04
N HIS A 72 -5.68 33.68 5.11
CA HIS A 72 -5.98 35.12 5.07
C HIS A 72 -7.07 35.57 6.05
N ASP A 73 -7.03 35.05 7.29
CA ASP A 73 -8.02 35.30 8.36
C ASP A 73 -9.42 34.70 8.16
N GLU A 74 -9.65 33.94 7.08
CA GLU A 74 -10.88 33.20 6.83
C GLU A 74 -10.66 31.69 7.05
N TRP A 75 -11.69 31.02 7.59
CA TRP A 75 -11.71 29.57 7.68
C TRP A 75 -12.15 28.97 6.34
N VAL A 76 -11.29 28.15 5.75
CA VAL A 76 -11.55 27.47 4.48
C VAL A 76 -11.50 25.95 4.67
N THR A 77 -12.31 25.25 3.91
CA THR A 77 -12.30 23.77 3.89
C THR A 77 -11.35 23.24 2.83
N TYR A 78 -10.74 22.10 3.09
CA TYR A 78 -9.89 21.43 2.12
C TYR A 78 -10.00 19.91 2.23
N LYS A 79 -9.70 19.23 1.13
CA LYS A 79 -9.50 17.78 1.07
C LYS A 79 -8.02 17.48 0.83
N LEU A 80 -7.54 16.41 1.45
CA LEU A 80 -6.22 15.88 1.15
C LEU A 80 -6.29 14.96 -0.08
N THR A 81 -5.45 15.23 -1.07
CA THR A 81 -5.29 14.39 -2.26
C THR A 81 -3.89 13.85 -2.30
N THR A 82 -3.75 12.52 -2.43
CA THR A 82 -2.44 11.88 -2.53
C THR A 82 -1.73 12.35 -3.79
N LYS A 83 -0.48 12.80 -3.64
CA LYS A 83 0.37 13.24 -4.76
C LYS A 83 0.68 12.06 -5.69
N LYS A 84 0.85 12.35 -6.96
CA LYS A 84 1.15 11.34 -8.00
C LYS A 84 2.51 10.66 -7.80
N GLU A 85 3.43 11.32 -7.14
CA GLU A 85 4.79 10.87 -6.85
C GLU A 85 4.86 9.89 -5.68
N VAL A 86 3.78 9.73 -4.93
CA VAL A 86 3.74 8.77 -3.83
C VAL A 86 3.78 7.35 -4.38
N ILE A 87 4.82 6.63 -3.99
CA ILE A 87 4.99 5.22 -4.34
C ILE A 87 4.14 4.40 -3.38
N HIS A 88 3.29 3.51 -3.91
CA HIS A 88 2.51 2.59 -3.10
C HIS A 88 3.41 1.56 -2.39
N ALA A 89 2.96 1.02 -1.27
CA ALA A 89 3.72 0.08 -0.46
C ALA A 89 4.14 -1.17 -1.25
N GLU A 90 3.23 -1.72 -2.06
CA GLU A 90 3.46 -2.88 -2.91
C GLU A 90 4.51 -2.59 -3.98
N ALA A 91 4.36 -1.46 -4.68
CA ALA A 91 5.30 -1.00 -5.69
C ALA A 91 6.70 -0.77 -5.07
N ASN A 92 6.76 -0.19 -3.87
CA ASN A 92 8.01 0.00 -3.13
C ASN A 92 8.67 -1.34 -2.79
N ALA A 93 7.91 -2.32 -2.29
CA ALA A 93 8.43 -3.66 -1.97
C ALA A 93 8.96 -4.38 -3.22
N ILE A 94 8.20 -4.36 -4.33
CA ILE A 94 8.58 -5.01 -5.59
C ILE A 94 9.81 -4.31 -6.22
N SER A 95 9.88 -2.98 -6.20
CA SER A 95 11.03 -2.25 -6.72
C SER A 95 12.32 -2.57 -5.97
N LYS A 96 12.24 -2.87 -4.66
CA LYS A 96 13.39 -3.34 -3.87
C LYS A 96 13.82 -4.74 -4.26
N LEU A 97 12.90 -5.65 -4.61
CA LEU A 97 13.25 -6.96 -5.17
C LEU A 97 14.05 -6.81 -6.46
N ALA A 98 13.62 -5.93 -7.37
CA ALA A 98 14.33 -5.67 -8.63
C ALA A 98 15.77 -5.14 -8.44
N ARG A 99 16.11 -4.65 -7.25
CA ARG A 99 17.44 -4.15 -6.87
C ARG A 99 18.21 -5.12 -5.98
N SER A 100 17.70 -6.32 -5.80
CA SER A 100 18.28 -7.36 -4.95
C SER A 100 18.53 -8.64 -5.75
N ASN A 101 19.13 -9.64 -5.12
CA ASN A 101 19.27 -10.99 -5.68
C ASN A 101 18.07 -11.90 -5.36
N GLU A 102 17.03 -11.36 -4.69
CA GLU A 102 15.83 -12.11 -4.34
C GLU A 102 14.79 -12.03 -5.47
N SER A 103 13.97 -13.06 -5.60
CA SER A 103 12.89 -13.14 -6.58
C SER A 103 11.56 -13.34 -5.89
N GLY A 104 10.54 -12.56 -6.30
CA GLY A 104 9.16 -12.72 -5.86
C GLY A 104 8.47 -13.97 -6.39
N LEU A 105 9.08 -14.67 -7.35
CA LEU A 105 8.51 -15.87 -7.97
C LEU A 105 8.11 -16.89 -6.91
N ASP A 106 6.86 -17.37 -6.96
CA ASP A 106 6.23 -18.29 -6.00
C ASP A 106 6.19 -17.78 -4.54
N GLY A 107 6.41 -16.50 -4.36
CA GLY A 107 6.29 -15.84 -3.06
C GLY A 107 4.86 -15.46 -2.67
N ALA A 108 4.70 -14.98 -1.45
CA ALA A 108 3.47 -14.39 -0.92
C ALA A 108 3.68 -12.92 -0.56
N MET A 109 2.69 -12.08 -0.82
CA MET A 109 2.69 -10.68 -0.37
C MET A 109 1.65 -10.46 0.71
N PHE A 110 2.04 -9.80 1.78
CA PHE A 110 1.17 -9.38 2.88
C PHE A 110 1.03 -7.86 2.83
N ILE A 111 -0.21 -7.36 2.77
CA ILE A 111 -0.51 -5.94 2.60
C ILE A 111 -1.56 -5.52 3.62
N THR A 112 -1.39 -4.38 4.25
CA THR A 112 -2.37 -3.88 5.23
C THR A 112 -3.72 -3.52 4.60
N HIS A 113 -3.77 -3.19 3.30
CA HIS A 113 -4.98 -2.85 2.55
C HIS A 113 -5.00 -3.56 1.20
N ALA A 114 -6.18 -3.86 0.70
CA ALA A 114 -6.37 -4.47 -0.63
C ALA A 114 -5.66 -3.66 -1.71
N PRO A 115 -4.95 -4.30 -2.65
CA PRO A 115 -4.17 -3.60 -3.68
C PRO A 115 -5.07 -2.94 -4.72
N CYS A 116 -4.66 -1.79 -5.25
CA CYS A 116 -5.26 -1.23 -6.45
C CYS A 116 -4.86 -2.04 -7.69
N VAL A 117 -5.52 -1.80 -8.83
CA VAL A 117 -5.26 -2.55 -10.06
C VAL A 117 -3.82 -2.39 -10.57
N ASP A 118 -3.20 -1.22 -10.41
CA ASP A 118 -1.83 -1.01 -10.87
C ASP A 118 -0.82 -1.78 -10.01
N CYS A 119 -1.01 -1.81 -8.69
CA CYS A 119 -0.22 -2.67 -7.81
C CYS A 119 -0.46 -4.15 -8.08
N ALA A 120 -1.70 -4.55 -8.38
CA ALA A 120 -2.03 -5.93 -8.73
C ALA A 120 -1.27 -6.41 -9.99
N LYS A 121 -1.13 -5.56 -11.01
CA LYS A 121 -0.30 -5.84 -12.20
C LYS A 121 1.18 -6.06 -11.84
N LEU A 122 1.71 -5.25 -10.92
CA LEU A 122 3.09 -5.40 -10.46
C LEU A 122 3.28 -6.70 -9.66
N ILE A 123 2.33 -7.06 -8.81
CA ILE A 123 2.33 -8.31 -8.04
C ILE A 123 2.36 -9.51 -9.00
N TYR A 124 1.48 -9.50 -10.01
CA TYR A 124 1.45 -10.51 -11.06
C TYR A 124 2.80 -10.58 -11.82
N GLY A 125 3.31 -9.42 -12.26
CA GLY A 125 4.58 -9.34 -13.00
C GLY A 125 5.82 -9.79 -12.18
N ALA A 126 5.76 -9.68 -10.85
CA ALA A 126 6.80 -10.15 -9.94
C ALA A 126 6.74 -11.67 -9.69
N GLY A 127 5.74 -12.38 -10.22
CA GLY A 127 5.57 -13.83 -10.04
C GLY A 127 5.06 -14.23 -8.66
N ILE A 128 4.52 -13.28 -7.88
CA ILE A 128 3.92 -13.56 -6.58
C ILE A 128 2.58 -14.28 -6.82
N ASN A 129 2.38 -15.42 -6.19
CA ASN A 129 1.23 -16.29 -6.43
C ASN A 129 0.19 -16.27 -5.30
N THR A 130 0.49 -15.64 -4.17
CA THR A 130 -0.43 -15.54 -3.03
C THR A 130 -0.41 -14.13 -2.46
N VAL A 131 -1.59 -13.55 -2.21
CA VAL A 131 -1.74 -12.23 -1.57
C VAL A 131 -2.61 -12.38 -0.33
N TYR A 132 -2.13 -11.82 0.78
CA TYR A 132 -2.88 -11.64 2.02
C TYR A 132 -3.10 -10.17 2.27
N TYR A 133 -4.33 -9.76 2.57
CA TYR A 133 -4.61 -8.37 2.94
C TYR A 133 -5.52 -8.30 4.18
N ARG A 134 -5.38 -7.23 4.98
CA ARG A 134 -6.16 -7.04 6.21
C ARG A 134 -7.42 -6.22 5.96
N ASN A 135 -7.30 -5.06 5.40
CA ASN A 135 -8.40 -4.12 5.22
C ASN A 135 -8.89 -4.12 3.76
N SER A 136 -10.20 -4.21 3.59
CA SER A 136 -10.79 -4.02 2.26
C SER A 136 -10.64 -2.58 1.81
N TYR A 137 -10.52 -2.38 0.51
CA TYR A 137 -10.60 -1.08 -0.14
C TYR A 137 -11.91 -1.03 -0.94
N ARG A 138 -12.49 0.17 -1.11
CA ARG A 138 -13.78 0.32 -1.82
C ARG A 138 -13.72 -0.11 -3.28
N ASP A 139 -12.55 0.02 -3.92
CA ASP A 139 -12.28 -0.44 -5.28
C ASP A 139 -11.71 -1.86 -5.22
N THR A 140 -12.43 -2.83 -5.77
CA THR A 140 -12.06 -4.25 -5.81
C THR A 140 -11.31 -4.64 -7.07
N SER A 141 -11.10 -3.73 -8.02
CA SER A 141 -10.52 -4.02 -9.34
C SER A 141 -9.16 -4.72 -9.27
N GLY A 142 -8.34 -4.43 -8.25
CA GLY A 142 -7.07 -5.11 -8.02
C GLY A 142 -7.26 -6.57 -7.59
N ILE A 143 -8.21 -6.86 -6.71
CA ILE A 143 -8.56 -8.23 -6.29
C ILE A 143 -9.11 -9.01 -7.48
N ASP A 144 -10.01 -8.42 -8.25
CA ASP A 144 -10.63 -9.04 -9.42
C ASP A 144 -9.57 -9.39 -10.48
N PHE A 145 -8.60 -8.49 -10.70
CA PHE A 145 -7.46 -8.73 -11.59
C PHE A 145 -6.63 -9.93 -11.12
N LEU A 146 -6.21 -9.94 -9.85
CA LEU A 146 -5.39 -11.03 -9.30
C LEU A 146 -6.10 -12.38 -9.38
N THR A 147 -7.39 -12.42 -9.05
CA THR A 147 -8.21 -13.62 -9.12
C THR A 147 -8.31 -14.16 -10.56
N LYS A 148 -8.51 -13.29 -11.54
CA LYS A 148 -8.51 -13.67 -12.97
C LYS A 148 -7.14 -14.18 -13.44
N CYS A 149 -6.05 -13.76 -12.79
CA CYS A 149 -4.70 -14.26 -13.05
C CYS A 149 -4.37 -15.54 -12.25
N ASN A 150 -5.34 -16.18 -11.59
CA ASN A 150 -5.18 -17.36 -10.75
C ASN A 150 -4.21 -17.14 -9.56
N ILE A 151 -4.09 -15.92 -9.07
CA ILE A 151 -3.38 -15.61 -7.83
C ILE A 151 -4.32 -15.84 -6.67
N GLU A 152 -3.86 -16.57 -5.65
CA GLU A 152 -4.62 -16.80 -4.44
C GLU A 152 -4.72 -15.49 -3.62
N VAL A 153 -5.95 -15.03 -3.33
CA VAL A 153 -6.18 -13.78 -2.59
C VAL A 153 -6.97 -14.07 -1.33
N ASN A 154 -6.39 -13.73 -0.18
CA ASN A 154 -6.94 -14.04 1.15
C ASN A 154 -7.09 -12.76 1.98
N LYS A 155 -8.28 -12.53 2.53
CA LYS A 155 -8.50 -11.53 3.57
C LYS A 155 -8.24 -12.16 4.94
N VAL A 156 -7.46 -11.49 5.80
CA VAL A 156 -7.03 -11.98 7.12
C VAL A 156 -7.21 -10.94 8.22
#